data_6260d9f8d92b1b83ef794e0424bfb623
#
_entry.id   6260d9f8d92b1b83ef794e0424bfb623
#
_cell.length_a   1.000
_cell.length_b   1.000
_cell.length_c   1.000
_cell.angle_alpha   90.00
_cell.angle_beta   90.00
_cell.angle_gamma   90.00
#
_symmetry.space_group_name_H-M   'P 1'
#
loop_
_entity.id
_entity.type
_entity.pdbx_description
1 polymer ?
#
loop_
_entity_poly.entity_id
_entity_poly.type
_entity_poly.pdbx_seq_one_letter_code
_entity_poly.pdbx_strand_id
1 'polypeptide(L)'
;MTALDTFLSHDDCPSGALSSAKGIIPFGPDHPTLLVNDQMGYYCEREDVRAELREGCFDRLLGLMEEGLEAGLRVVNVQLMEPSLDEGALVPEVVALLHETYGCAVAIDSRDPVIVEEALTAYPHKALCNCVTGQPEVLEAMLPIIAEHGVPETMEERIYVARRIVEAAEEHGIPRQDVLIDAVCLPSAVHPNSMRTTLSTLDALHRKLRVPTLLGISNAGFLMPESRFIDLAYFLAAVSWGLDVAMIDPQTPVLAREHRAIDFLMGKDPYAKSFLAQYRVQTAEKPRAVGRPPSAYRVE
;
A
#
# COMPACT_ATOMS: atom_id res chain seq x y z
N MET A 1 -18.93 24.68 16.14
CA MET A 1 -18.19 23.77 15.23
C MET A 1 -18.89 23.84 13.88
N THR A 2 -18.23 24.39 12.90
CA THR A 2 -18.75 24.50 11.54
C THR A 2 -18.57 23.16 10.82
N ALA A 3 -19.32 22.92 9.76
CA ALA A 3 -19.16 21.68 8.94
C ALA A 3 -17.72 21.51 8.41
N LEU A 4 -16.96 22.61 8.31
CA LEU A 4 -15.54 22.59 7.92
C LEU A 4 -14.65 21.99 9.01
N ASP A 5 -14.94 22.26 10.31
CA ASP A 5 -14.17 21.71 11.43
C ASP A 5 -14.32 20.19 11.54
N THR A 6 -15.43 19.64 11.04
CA THR A 6 -15.70 18.21 11.02
C THR A 6 -14.93 17.49 9.91
N PHE A 7 -14.50 18.20 8.86
CA PHE A 7 -13.72 17.63 7.74
C PHE A 7 -12.21 17.58 8.00
N LEU A 8 -11.71 18.33 8.96
CA LEU A 8 -10.26 18.54 9.16
C LEU A 8 -9.67 17.89 10.41
N SER A 9 -10.47 17.27 11.29
CA SER A 9 -9.93 16.63 12.49
C SER A 9 -9.72 15.14 12.30
N HIS A 10 -8.66 14.75 11.60
CA HIS A 10 -8.06 13.42 11.72
C HIS A 10 -7.15 13.31 12.97
N ASP A 11 -7.19 14.31 13.85
CA ASP A 11 -6.24 14.60 14.94
C ASP A 11 -6.06 13.46 15.96
N ASP A 12 -6.89 12.42 15.91
CA ASP A 12 -6.86 11.35 16.90
C ASP A 12 -6.50 9.96 16.33
N CYS A 13 -6.24 9.83 15.02
CA CYS A 13 -5.78 8.57 14.44
C CYS A 13 -4.25 8.48 14.56
N PRO A 14 -3.71 7.47 15.25
CA PRO A 14 -2.28 7.36 15.46
C PRO A 14 -1.57 6.99 14.15
N SER A 15 -0.36 7.54 13.96
CA SER A 15 0.53 7.18 12.85
C SER A 15 1.41 5.99 13.22
N GLY A 16 1.58 5.08 12.28
CA GLY A 16 2.52 3.97 12.37
C GLY A 16 3.81 4.23 11.58
N ALA A 17 4.72 3.27 11.60
CA ALA A 17 5.93 3.34 10.81
C ALA A 17 6.48 1.96 10.47
N LEU A 18 7.06 1.82 9.28
CA LEU A 18 8.00 0.77 8.89
C LEU A 18 9.43 1.27 9.06
N SER A 19 10.39 0.38 8.97
CA SER A 19 11.80 0.76 8.91
C SER A 19 12.57 -0.04 7.87
N SER A 20 13.69 0.51 7.42
CA SER A 20 14.58 -0.09 6.43
C SER A 20 16.02 0.38 6.66
N ALA A 21 16.98 -0.14 5.93
CA ALA A 21 18.36 0.36 5.96
C ALA A 21 18.46 1.86 5.59
N LYS A 22 17.48 2.39 4.87
CA LYS A 22 17.39 3.82 4.48
C LYS A 22 16.66 4.69 5.51
N GLY A 23 16.21 4.12 6.63
CA GLY A 23 15.57 4.84 7.73
C GLY A 23 14.11 4.48 7.96
N ILE A 24 13.44 5.31 8.75
CA ILE A 24 12.04 5.16 9.15
C ILE A 24 11.12 5.63 8.02
N ILE A 25 10.04 4.92 7.80
CA ILE A 25 9.01 5.20 6.81
C ILE A 25 7.68 5.32 7.55
N PRO A 26 7.28 6.53 7.94
CA PRO A 26 6.01 6.75 8.62
C PRO A 26 4.84 6.65 7.63
N PHE A 27 3.67 6.27 8.15
CA PHE A 27 2.38 6.29 7.47
C PHE A 27 1.29 6.72 8.45
N GLY A 28 0.17 7.19 7.92
CA GLY A 28 -0.97 7.66 8.71
C GLY A 28 -1.48 9.00 8.23
N PRO A 29 -2.49 9.59 8.93
CA PRO A 29 -3.22 10.77 8.44
C PRO A 29 -2.33 12.00 8.21
N ASP A 30 -1.28 12.17 9.00
CA ASP A 30 -0.37 13.33 8.92
C ASP A 30 0.85 13.11 8.01
N HIS A 31 0.90 11.96 7.33
CA HIS A 31 2.02 11.60 6.47
C HIS A 31 1.57 11.44 5.01
N PRO A 32 2.48 11.68 4.03
CA PRO A 32 2.23 11.33 2.64
C PRO A 32 1.78 9.89 2.52
N THR A 33 0.83 9.63 1.61
CA THR A 33 0.32 8.28 1.38
C THR A 33 1.46 7.34 1.00
N LEU A 34 1.65 6.26 1.76
CA LEU A 34 2.70 5.29 1.53
C LEU A 34 2.32 4.39 0.35
N LEU A 35 3.20 4.33 -0.66
CA LEU A 35 3.02 3.46 -1.81
C LEU A 35 3.85 2.19 -1.65
N VAL A 36 3.21 1.04 -1.84
CA VAL A 36 3.79 -0.30 -1.80
C VAL A 36 3.77 -0.88 -3.21
N ASN A 37 4.91 -1.35 -3.70
CA ASN A 37 5.00 -2.09 -4.96
C ASN A 37 4.39 -3.48 -4.79
N ASP A 38 3.30 -3.75 -5.50
CA ASP A 38 2.49 -4.97 -5.40
C ASP A 38 2.55 -5.84 -6.67
N GLN A 39 3.66 -5.79 -7.39
CA GLN A 39 3.77 -6.51 -8.68
C GLN A 39 4.52 -7.83 -8.63
N MET A 40 5.13 -8.18 -7.51
CA MET A 40 5.98 -9.38 -7.44
C MET A 40 5.18 -10.65 -7.77
N GLY A 41 3.96 -10.79 -7.25
CA GLY A 41 3.10 -11.93 -7.56
C GLY A 41 2.82 -12.09 -9.06
N TYR A 42 2.52 -11.00 -9.76
CA TYR A 42 2.29 -11.01 -11.22
C TYR A 42 3.56 -11.33 -12.00
N TYR A 43 4.73 -10.88 -11.54
CA TYR A 43 5.99 -11.24 -12.20
C TYR A 43 6.31 -12.71 -12.05
N CYS A 44 5.95 -13.33 -10.93
CA CYS A 44 6.12 -14.76 -10.70
C CYS A 44 5.20 -15.63 -11.60
N GLU A 45 4.14 -15.08 -12.19
CA GLU A 45 3.34 -15.77 -13.23
C GLU A 45 4.06 -15.87 -14.57
N ARG A 46 5.11 -15.09 -14.80
CA ARG A 46 5.90 -15.13 -16.05
C ARG A 46 6.85 -16.32 -16.04
N GLU A 47 6.82 -17.13 -17.12
CA GLU A 47 7.65 -18.33 -17.20
C GLU A 47 9.16 -18.04 -17.19
N ASP A 48 9.58 -16.90 -17.73
CA ASP A 48 10.98 -16.49 -17.73
C ASP A 48 11.50 -16.15 -16.32
N VAL A 49 10.64 -15.58 -15.45
CA VAL A 49 10.95 -15.33 -14.06
C VAL A 49 10.92 -16.61 -13.22
N ARG A 50 9.87 -17.44 -13.40
CA ARG A 50 9.76 -18.73 -12.69
C ARG A 50 10.91 -19.67 -12.96
N ALA A 51 11.37 -19.73 -14.22
CA ALA A 51 12.49 -20.58 -14.59
C ALA A 51 13.77 -20.19 -13.81
N GLU A 52 14.05 -18.89 -13.72
CA GLU A 52 15.19 -18.40 -12.94
C GLU A 52 15.04 -18.69 -11.43
N LEU A 53 13.84 -18.45 -10.87
CA LEU A 53 13.57 -18.70 -9.45
C LEU A 53 13.72 -20.17 -9.07
N ARG A 54 13.34 -21.13 -9.97
CA ARG A 54 13.56 -22.56 -9.75
C ARG A 54 15.04 -22.95 -9.75
N GLU A 55 15.88 -22.16 -10.40
CA GLU A 55 17.35 -22.36 -10.45
C GLU A 55 18.06 -21.56 -9.34
N GLY A 56 17.32 -20.86 -8.46
CA GLY A 56 17.88 -20.00 -7.42
C GLY A 56 18.53 -18.73 -7.97
N CYS A 57 18.10 -18.26 -9.14
CA CYS A 57 18.54 -17.02 -9.74
C CYS A 57 17.45 -15.95 -9.58
N PHE A 58 17.82 -14.74 -9.13
CA PHE A 58 16.89 -13.67 -8.80
C PHE A 58 17.07 -12.40 -9.65
N ASP A 59 18.04 -12.38 -10.56
CA ASP A 59 18.45 -11.17 -11.26
C ASP A 59 17.30 -10.47 -11.99
N ARG A 60 16.46 -11.25 -12.66
CA ARG A 60 15.32 -10.71 -13.39
C ARG A 60 14.23 -10.17 -12.46
N LEU A 61 13.92 -10.89 -11.38
CA LEU A 61 12.95 -10.45 -10.39
C LEU A 61 13.42 -9.16 -9.70
N LEU A 62 14.68 -9.11 -9.30
CA LEU A 62 15.28 -7.94 -8.67
C LEU A 62 15.29 -6.72 -9.61
N GLY A 63 15.63 -6.92 -10.90
CA GLY A 63 15.59 -5.85 -11.89
C GLY A 63 14.18 -5.26 -12.08
N LEU A 64 13.12 -6.10 -12.04
CA LEU A 64 11.74 -5.63 -12.09
C LEU A 64 11.33 -4.86 -10.82
N MET A 65 11.86 -5.25 -9.66
CA MET A 65 11.63 -4.50 -8.41
C MET A 65 12.37 -3.16 -8.41
N GLU A 66 13.56 -3.10 -9.00
CA GLU A 66 14.35 -1.87 -9.13
C GLU A 66 13.59 -0.77 -9.88
N GLU A 67 12.88 -1.10 -10.97
CA GLU A 67 12.04 -0.15 -11.70
C GLU A 67 11.03 0.57 -10.78
N GLY A 68 10.39 -0.17 -9.87
CA GLY A 68 9.48 0.40 -8.88
C GLY A 68 10.19 1.32 -7.88
N LEU A 69 11.36 0.92 -7.41
CA LEU A 69 12.17 1.72 -6.48
C LEU A 69 12.69 3.01 -7.14
N GLU A 70 13.10 2.96 -8.41
CA GLU A 70 13.48 4.14 -9.19
C GLU A 70 12.29 5.09 -9.43
N ALA A 71 11.08 4.54 -9.59
CA ALA A 71 9.85 5.33 -9.66
C ALA A 71 9.50 6.02 -8.32
N GLY A 72 10.20 5.68 -7.24
CA GLY A 72 10.08 6.32 -5.92
C GLY A 72 9.23 5.53 -4.93
N LEU A 73 8.86 4.27 -5.22
CA LEU A 73 8.26 3.36 -4.26
C LEU A 73 9.31 2.98 -3.21
N ARG A 74 8.90 2.84 -1.96
CA ARG A 74 9.83 2.61 -0.85
C ARG A 74 9.66 1.25 -0.20
N VAL A 75 8.57 0.58 -0.49
CA VAL A 75 8.19 -0.72 0.07
C VAL A 75 7.91 -1.68 -1.08
N VAL A 76 8.41 -2.90 -0.98
CA VAL A 76 8.14 -3.99 -1.93
C VAL A 76 7.31 -5.06 -1.24
N ASN A 77 6.15 -5.42 -1.81
CA ASN A 77 5.36 -6.55 -1.36
C ASN A 77 5.99 -7.85 -1.89
N VAL A 78 6.48 -8.69 -0.98
CA VAL A 78 7.08 -9.99 -1.30
C VAL A 78 5.98 -11.04 -1.25
N GLN A 79 5.49 -11.42 -2.43
CA GLN A 79 4.44 -12.40 -2.64
C GLN A 79 4.88 -13.38 -3.72
N LEU A 80 5.06 -14.65 -3.36
CA LEU A 80 5.52 -15.71 -4.26
C LEU A 80 4.52 -16.89 -4.30
N MET A 81 3.22 -16.61 -4.19
CA MET A 81 2.14 -17.62 -4.17
C MET A 81 1.89 -18.24 -5.56
N GLU A 82 2.93 -18.79 -6.16
CA GLU A 82 2.89 -19.55 -7.41
C GLU A 82 3.09 -21.05 -7.11
N PRO A 83 2.11 -21.94 -7.42
CA PRO A 83 2.16 -23.35 -6.99
C PRO A 83 3.37 -24.15 -7.44
N SER A 84 4.10 -23.69 -8.44
CA SER A 84 5.30 -24.35 -8.95
C SER A 84 6.60 -23.90 -8.27
N LEU A 85 6.53 -22.95 -7.35
CA LEU A 85 7.66 -22.41 -6.59
C LEU A 85 7.62 -22.91 -5.14
N ASP A 86 8.80 -23.04 -4.55
CA ASP A 86 8.94 -23.31 -3.11
C ASP A 86 8.92 -21.99 -2.34
N GLU A 87 7.73 -21.55 -1.94
CA GLU A 87 7.51 -20.30 -1.24
C GLU A 87 8.36 -20.24 0.06
N GLY A 88 8.44 -21.37 0.79
CA GLY A 88 9.17 -21.42 2.06
C GLY A 88 10.67 -21.16 1.90
N ALA A 89 11.27 -21.68 0.84
CA ALA A 89 12.69 -21.43 0.56
C ALA A 89 12.92 -20.03 -0.01
N LEU A 90 12.04 -19.57 -0.91
CA LEU A 90 12.28 -18.36 -1.71
C LEU A 90 11.94 -17.06 -0.98
N VAL A 91 10.85 -17.00 -0.19
CA VAL A 91 10.42 -15.74 0.45
C VAL A 91 11.48 -15.18 1.39
N PRO A 92 12.07 -15.95 2.34
CA PRO A 92 13.13 -15.43 3.20
C PRO A 92 14.36 -14.97 2.41
N GLU A 93 14.74 -15.69 1.35
CA GLU A 93 15.88 -15.35 0.51
C GLU A 93 15.64 -14.05 -0.28
N VAL A 94 14.47 -13.89 -0.90
CA VAL A 94 14.10 -12.64 -1.61
C VAL A 94 14.06 -11.45 -0.65
N VAL A 95 13.51 -11.63 0.55
CA VAL A 95 13.51 -10.58 1.60
C VAL A 95 14.92 -10.16 1.97
N ALA A 96 15.83 -11.10 2.18
CA ALA A 96 17.24 -10.81 2.47
C ALA A 96 17.91 -10.08 1.30
N LEU A 97 17.73 -10.55 0.06
CA LEU A 97 18.30 -9.94 -1.15
C LEU A 97 17.80 -8.51 -1.38
N LEU A 98 16.50 -8.24 -1.20
CA LEU A 98 15.94 -6.89 -1.30
C LEU A 98 16.54 -5.95 -0.25
N HIS A 99 16.72 -6.44 0.97
CA HIS A 99 17.38 -5.68 2.02
C HIS A 99 18.84 -5.38 1.70
N GLU A 100 19.61 -6.40 1.31
CA GLU A 100 21.04 -6.29 1.05
C GLU A 100 21.35 -5.45 -0.19
N THR A 101 20.58 -5.64 -1.27
CA THR A 101 20.82 -4.98 -2.57
C THR A 101 20.32 -3.57 -2.58
N TYR A 102 19.09 -3.33 -2.10
CA TYR A 102 18.41 -2.04 -2.24
C TYR A 102 18.19 -1.32 -0.91
N GLY A 103 18.27 -2.02 0.23
CA GLY A 103 17.99 -1.44 1.55
C GLY A 103 16.57 -0.88 1.65
N CYS A 104 15.62 -1.41 0.87
CA CYS A 104 14.22 -0.98 0.87
C CYS A 104 13.45 -1.60 2.04
N ALA A 105 12.25 -1.08 2.32
CA ALA A 105 11.32 -1.75 3.21
C ALA A 105 10.57 -2.86 2.46
N VAL A 106 10.11 -3.86 3.22
CA VAL A 106 9.36 -4.99 2.69
C VAL A 106 7.99 -5.11 3.36
N ALA A 107 7.03 -5.57 2.58
CA ALA A 107 5.80 -6.19 3.06
C ALA A 107 5.92 -7.69 2.77
N ILE A 108 5.68 -8.52 3.77
CA ILE A 108 5.74 -9.99 3.65
C ILE A 108 4.31 -10.48 3.48
N ASP A 109 4.00 -11.06 2.33
CA ASP A 109 2.66 -11.51 1.96
C ASP A 109 2.67 -13.03 1.81
N SER A 110 2.45 -13.72 2.91
CA SER A 110 2.26 -15.16 2.96
C SER A 110 1.16 -15.54 3.95
N ARG A 111 0.48 -16.65 3.66
CA ARG A 111 -0.55 -17.24 4.54
C ARG A 111 0.04 -18.27 5.51
N ASP A 112 1.29 -18.65 5.33
CA ASP A 112 1.97 -19.61 6.19
C ASP A 112 2.75 -18.87 7.29
N PRO A 113 2.39 -19.06 8.57
CA PRO A 113 3.06 -18.38 9.68
C PRO A 113 4.55 -18.77 9.81
N VAL A 114 4.94 -19.96 9.37
CA VAL A 114 6.35 -20.39 9.40
C VAL A 114 7.16 -19.56 8.40
N ILE A 115 6.63 -19.37 7.19
CA ILE A 115 7.30 -18.55 6.16
C ILE A 115 7.41 -17.10 6.62
N VAL A 116 6.34 -16.55 7.25
CA VAL A 116 6.36 -15.18 7.80
C VAL A 116 7.43 -15.05 8.89
N GLU A 117 7.56 -16.01 9.81
CA GLU A 117 8.56 -16.01 10.87
C GLU A 117 9.98 -16.08 10.32
N GLU A 118 10.23 -16.95 9.33
CA GLU A 118 11.54 -17.07 8.67
C GLU A 118 11.91 -15.80 7.90
N ALA A 119 10.97 -15.21 7.17
CA ALA A 119 11.16 -13.96 6.45
C ALA A 119 11.43 -12.78 7.40
N LEU A 120 10.71 -12.69 8.52
CA LEU A 120 10.98 -11.70 9.56
C LEU A 120 12.35 -11.88 10.21
N THR A 121 12.81 -13.11 10.35
CA THR A 121 14.17 -13.41 10.85
C THR A 121 15.24 -12.95 9.87
N ALA A 122 14.98 -13.05 8.58
CA ALA A 122 15.88 -12.59 7.51
C ALA A 122 15.90 -11.06 7.34
N TYR A 123 14.92 -10.33 7.90
CA TYR A 123 14.77 -8.88 7.76
C TYR A 123 15.04 -8.16 9.10
N PRO A 124 16.19 -7.44 9.26
CA PRO A 124 16.61 -6.87 10.54
C PRO A 124 15.89 -5.55 10.92
N HIS A 125 14.81 -5.19 10.22
CA HIS A 125 14.04 -3.98 10.43
C HIS A 125 12.55 -4.29 10.64
N LYS A 126 11.70 -3.26 10.83
CA LYS A 126 10.26 -3.42 10.99
C LYS A 126 9.59 -3.53 9.62
N ALA A 127 9.18 -4.74 9.25
CA ALA A 127 8.42 -5.04 8.03
C ALA A 127 6.91 -4.77 8.21
N LEU A 128 6.19 -4.69 7.09
CA LEU A 128 4.75 -4.86 7.04
C LEU A 128 4.46 -6.35 6.86
N CYS A 129 3.63 -6.95 7.71
CA CYS A 129 3.08 -8.28 7.46
C CYS A 129 1.73 -8.12 6.77
N ASN A 130 1.65 -8.55 5.53
CA ASN A 130 0.42 -8.53 4.75
C ASN A 130 -0.26 -9.89 4.91
N CYS A 131 -1.49 -9.81 5.34
CA CYS A 131 -2.37 -10.88 5.79
C CYS A 131 -2.20 -11.27 7.27
N VAL A 132 -3.17 -10.88 8.07
CA VAL A 132 -3.27 -11.14 9.54
C VAL A 132 -3.43 -12.64 9.86
N THR A 133 -3.38 -13.50 8.87
CA THR A 133 -3.58 -14.94 9.01
C THR A 133 -2.42 -15.67 9.68
N GLY A 134 -1.32 -14.97 10.01
CA GLY A 134 -0.12 -15.60 10.57
C GLY A 134 -0.19 -15.98 12.06
N GLN A 135 -1.25 -15.59 12.81
CA GLN A 135 -1.44 -16.04 14.19
C GLN A 135 -2.69 -16.91 14.29
N PRO A 136 -2.56 -18.19 14.72
CA PRO A 136 -3.69 -19.13 14.79
C PRO A 136 -4.89 -18.59 15.57
N GLU A 137 -4.65 -17.83 16.64
CA GLU A 137 -5.69 -17.27 17.50
C GLU A 137 -6.49 -16.16 16.83
N VAL A 138 -5.85 -15.33 16.01
CA VAL A 138 -6.52 -14.29 15.21
C VAL A 138 -7.32 -14.92 14.08
N LEU A 139 -6.77 -15.97 13.45
CA LEU A 139 -7.46 -16.80 12.46
C LEU A 139 -8.71 -17.48 13.04
N GLU A 140 -8.59 -18.10 14.20
CA GLU A 140 -9.73 -18.74 14.88
C GLU A 140 -10.85 -17.76 15.21
N ALA A 141 -10.52 -16.50 15.53
CA ALA A 141 -11.50 -15.46 15.76
C ALA A 141 -12.14 -14.93 14.46
N MET A 142 -11.38 -14.93 13.35
CA MET A 142 -11.79 -14.35 12.06
C MET A 142 -12.46 -15.36 11.12
N LEU A 143 -11.97 -16.61 11.08
CA LEU A 143 -12.50 -17.63 10.17
C LEU A 143 -14.01 -17.88 10.33
N PRO A 144 -14.60 -17.95 11.55
CA PRO A 144 -16.04 -18.10 11.69
C PRO A 144 -16.81 -16.92 11.09
N ILE A 145 -16.30 -15.70 11.24
CA ILE A 145 -16.93 -14.47 10.72
C ILE A 145 -16.87 -14.46 9.19
N ILE A 146 -15.71 -14.77 8.60
CA ILE A 146 -15.53 -14.84 7.14
C ILE A 146 -16.34 -15.99 6.54
N ALA A 147 -16.39 -17.14 7.20
CA ALA A 147 -17.15 -18.31 6.74
C ALA A 147 -18.66 -18.08 6.80
N GLU A 148 -19.14 -17.33 7.79
CA GLU A 148 -20.55 -17.03 7.98
C GLU A 148 -21.06 -15.89 7.09
N HIS A 149 -20.22 -14.86 6.83
CA HIS A 149 -20.64 -13.61 6.19
C HIS A 149 -19.99 -13.34 4.83
N GLY A 150 -18.96 -14.12 4.42
CA GLY A 150 -18.19 -13.85 3.20
C GLY A 150 -17.42 -12.52 3.26
N VAL A 151 -17.18 -11.91 2.11
CA VAL A 151 -16.57 -10.55 2.04
C VAL A 151 -17.64 -9.54 2.46
N PRO A 152 -17.38 -8.70 3.48
CA PRO A 152 -18.36 -7.72 3.95
C PRO A 152 -18.76 -6.73 2.84
N GLU A 153 -20.06 -6.61 2.56
CA GLU A 153 -20.59 -5.80 1.48
C GLU A 153 -20.92 -4.38 1.91
N THR A 154 -21.25 -4.18 3.20
CA THR A 154 -21.61 -2.87 3.77
C THR A 154 -20.46 -2.25 4.58
N MET A 155 -20.48 -0.93 4.73
CA MET A 155 -19.52 -0.21 5.59
C MET A 155 -19.63 -0.69 7.05
N GLU A 156 -20.85 -0.92 7.54
CA GLU A 156 -21.11 -1.36 8.90
C GLU A 156 -20.49 -2.73 9.19
N GLU A 157 -20.64 -3.68 8.28
CA GLU A 157 -20.03 -5.01 8.37
C GLU A 157 -18.51 -4.94 8.36
N ARG A 158 -17.93 -4.12 7.46
CA ARG A 158 -16.47 -3.90 7.38
C ARG A 158 -15.92 -3.31 8.69
N ILE A 159 -16.60 -2.33 9.26
CA ILE A 159 -16.22 -1.73 10.55
C ILE A 159 -16.36 -2.73 11.70
N TYR A 160 -17.39 -3.58 11.67
CA TYR A 160 -17.54 -4.64 12.66
C TYR A 160 -16.35 -5.62 12.63
N VAL A 161 -15.99 -6.11 11.44
CA VAL A 161 -14.83 -7.00 11.26
C VAL A 161 -13.52 -6.29 11.65
N ALA A 162 -13.30 -5.06 11.18
CA ALA A 162 -12.12 -4.26 11.50
C ALA A 162 -11.94 -4.09 13.03
N ARG A 163 -13.02 -3.81 13.74
CA ARG A 163 -13.00 -3.71 15.22
C ARG A 163 -12.49 -5.00 15.87
N ARG A 164 -12.97 -6.15 15.40
CA ARG A 164 -12.55 -7.47 15.93
C ARG A 164 -11.06 -7.72 15.68
N ILE A 165 -10.56 -7.34 14.51
CA ILE A 165 -9.13 -7.42 14.18
C ILE A 165 -8.29 -6.56 15.13
N VAL A 166 -8.70 -5.31 15.33
CA VAL A 166 -7.98 -4.37 16.20
C VAL A 166 -7.99 -4.84 17.65
N GLU A 167 -9.14 -5.27 18.17
CA GLU A 167 -9.27 -5.79 19.53
C GLU A 167 -8.37 -7.01 19.74
N ALA A 168 -8.38 -7.97 18.81
CA ALA A 168 -7.51 -9.15 18.88
C ALA A 168 -6.02 -8.79 18.80
N ALA A 169 -5.62 -7.85 17.96
CA ALA A 169 -4.23 -7.38 17.86
C ALA A 169 -3.79 -6.72 19.19
N GLU A 170 -4.61 -5.86 19.78
CA GLU A 170 -4.33 -5.20 21.05
C GLU A 170 -4.22 -6.21 22.21
N GLU A 171 -5.06 -7.26 22.23
CA GLU A 171 -4.97 -8.36 23.21
C GLU A 171 -3.64 -9.11 23.14
N HIS A 172 -3.01 -9.16 21.95
CA HIS A 172 -1.70 -9.76 21.74
C HIS A 172 -0.54 -8.75 21.85
N GLY A 173 -0.81 -7.52 22.31
CA GLY A 173 0.20 -6.51 22.55
C GLY A 173 0.66 -5.74 21.29
N ILE A 174 -0.05 -5.88 20.16
CA ILE A 174 0.21 -5.09 18.94
C ILE A 174 -0.50 -3.75 19.09
N PRO A 175 0.22 -2.63 19.12
CA PRO A 175 -0.40 -1.33 19.30
C PRO A 175 -1.19 -0.93 18.05
N ARG A 176 -2.30 -0.22 18.25
CA ARG A 176 -3.26 0.16 17.20
C ARG A 176 -2.64 0.85 15.98
N GLN A 177 -1.64 1.69 16.19
CA GLN A 177 -0.91 2.36 15.09
C GLN A 177 -0.11 1.41 14.20
N ASP A 178 0.12 0.19 14.64
CA ASP A 178 0.83 -0.85 13.87
C ASP A 178 -0.16 -1.83 13.18
N VAL A 179 -1.47 -1.60 13.33
CA VAL A 179 -2.53 -2.37 12.68
C VAL A 179 -3.06 -1.59 11.48
N LEU A 180 -2.78 -2.05 10.28
CA LEU A 180 -3.32 -1.52 9.02
C LEU A 180 -4.58 -2.29 8.63
N ILE A 181 -5.69 -1.59 8.44
CA ILE A 181 -6.94 -2.20 8.02
C ILE A 181 -7.17 -1.99 6.53
N ASP A 182 -7.27 -3.10 5.78
CA ASP A 182 -7.72 -3.05 4.40
C ASP A 182 -9.23 -2.75 4.35
N ALA A 183 -9.57 -1.61 3.73
CA ALA A 183 -10.97 -1.19 3.57
C ALA A 183 -11.69 -1.94 2.44
N VAL A 184 -11.04 -2.86 1.78
CA VAL A 184 -11.51 -3.76 0.70
C VAL A 184 -11.88 -3.03 -0.59
N CYS A 185 -10.99 -3.12 -1.58
CA CYS A 185 -11.23 -2.69 -2.95
C CYS A 185 -11.73 -3.87 -3.79
N LEU A 186 -13.00 -3.85 -4.21
CA LEU A 186 -13.56 -4.85 -5.10
C LEU A 186 -13.58 -4.35 -6.56
N PRO A 187 -13.46 -5.28 -7.55
CA PRO A 187 -13.50 -4.91 -8.96
C PRO A 187 -14.79 -4.17 -9.34
N SER A 188 -14.66 -2.95 -9.86
CA SER A 188 -15.80 -2.09 -10.19
C SER A 188 -16.67 -2.66 -11.31
N ALA A 189 -16.09 -3.52 -12.18
CA ALA A 189 -16.79 -4.21 -13.26
C ALA A 189 -17.94 -5.11 -12.76
N VAL A 190 -17.76 -5.75 -11.60
CA VAL A 190 -18.74 -6.70 -11.03
C VAL A 190 -19.40 -6.18 -9.77
N HIS A 191 -18.86 -5.13 -9.17
CA HIS A 191 -19.36 -4.51 -7.94
C HIS A 191 -19.51 -2.98 -8.10
N PRO A 192 -20.52 -2.48 -8.86
CA PRO A 192 -20.62 -1.07 -9.28
C PRO A 192 -20.74 -0.06 -8.11
N ASN A 193 -21.16 -0.51 -6.93
CA ASN A 193 -21.27 0.34 -5.74
C ASN A 193 -20.08 0.20 -4.75
N SER A 194 -19.09 -0.66 -5.06
CA SER A 194 -18.01 -0.99 -4.12
C SER A 194 -17.21 0.25 -3.71
N MET A 195 -16.94 1.16 -4.64
CA MET A 195 -16.19 2.38 -4.35
C MET A 195 -16.84 3.21 -3.24
N ARG A 196 -18.17 3.40 -3.27
CA ARG A 196 -18.87 4.17 -2.22
C ARG A 196 -18.74 3.53 -0.86
N THR A 197 -18.90 2.21 -0.80
CA THR A 197 -18.70 1.43 0.43
C THR A 197 -17.27 1.57 0.93
N THR A 198 -16.28 1.42 0.05
CA THR A 198 -14.86 1.54 0.42
C THR A 198 -14.53 2.93 0.94
N LEU A 199 -14.94 4.00 0.25
CA LEU A 199 -14.68 5.37 0.69
C LEU A 199 -15.32 5.66 2.06
N SER A 200 -16.59 5.28 2.27
CA SER A 200 -17.23 5.43 3.58
C SER A 200 -16.59 4.58 4.67
N THR A 201 -16.02 3.43 4.31
CA THR A 201 -15.26 2.58 5.23
C THR A 201 -13.95 3.26 5.64
N LEU A 202 -13.17 3.84 4.71
CA LEU A 202 -11.94 4.59 5.00
C LEU A 202 -12.20 5.70 6.04
N ASP A 203 -13.20 6.55 5.79
CA ASP A 203 -13.59 7.62 6.72
C ASP A 203 -13.99 7.07 8.09
N ALA A 204 -14.75 5.98 8.12
CA ALA A 204 -15.21 5.37 9.36
C ALA A 204 -14.06 4.69 10.14
N LEU A 205 -13.07 4.10 9.48
CA LEU A 205 -11.87 3.53 10.09
C LEU A 205 -11.09 4.60 10.85
N HIS A 206 -10.84 5.73 10.22
CA HIS A 206 -10.16 6.86 10.88
C HIS A 206 -10.98 7.43 12.03
N ARG A 207 -12.25 7.78 11.80
CA ARG A 207 -13.06 8.50 12.80
C ARG A 207 -13.55 7.63 13.95
N LYS A 208 -13.93 6.37 13.68
CA LYS A 208 -14.55 5.49 14.68
C LYS A 208 -13.57 4.55 15.34
N LEU A 209 -12.62 3.98 14.56
CA LEU A 209 -11.66 3.00 15.06
C LEU A 209 -10.27 3.60 15.31
N ARG A 210 -9.94 4.73 14.68
CA ARG A 210 -8.63 5.40 14.83
C ARG A 210 -7.48 4.45 14.49
N VAL A 211 -7.56 3.87 13.31
CA VAL A 211 -6.55 2.94 12.77
C VAL A 211 -6.09 3.41 11.40
N PRO A 212 -4.81 3.23 11.05
CA PRO A 212 -4.33 3.44 9.70
C PRO A 212 -5.00 2.49 8.69
N THR A 213 -5.11 2.94 7.45
CA THR A 213 -5.86 2.29 6.39
C THR A 213 -4.97 1.83 5.24
N LEU A 214 -5.37 0.74 4.59
CA LEU A 214 -4.70 0.19 3.41
C LEU A 214 -5.72 -0.15 2.33
N LEU A 215 -5.30 -0.09 1.05
CA LEU A 215 -6.05 -0.62 -0.11
C LEU A 215 -5.12 -1.19 -1.18
N GLY A 216 -5.52 -2.32 -1.76
CA GLY A 216 -5.01 -2.82 -3.03
C GLY A 216 -5.71 -2.11 -4.20
N ILE A 217 -5.10 -1.06 -4.74
CA ILE A 217 -5.71 -0.18 -5.75
C ILE A 217 -5.90 -0.91 -7.08
N SER A 218 -4.97 -1.77 -7.48
CA SER A 218 -5.01 -2.49 -8.76
C SER A 218 -6.25 -3.38 -8.95
N ASN A 219 -6.99 -3.63 -7.87
CA ASN A 219 -8.26 -4.36 -7.94
C ASN A 219 -9.39 -3.54 -8.57
N ALA A 220 -9.36 -2.20 -8.50
CA ALA A 220 -10.47 -1.34 -8.93
C ALA A 220 -10.79 -1.47 -10.41
N GLY A 221 -9.75 -1.47 -11.26
CA GLY A 221 -9.85 -1.59 -12.71
C GLY A 221 -9.78 -3.03 -13.26
N PHE A 222 -9.74 -4.04 -12.39
CA PHE A 222 -9.63 -5.44 -12.82
C PHE A 222 -10.74 -5.81 -13.81
N LEU A 223 -10.40 -6.49 -14.89
CA LEU A 223 -11.25 -6.86 -16.05
C LEU A 223 -11.72 -5.68 -16.92
N MET A 224 -11.25 -4.46 -16.68
CA MET A 224 -11.63 -3.29 -17.49
C MET A 224 -10.52 -2.92 -18.48
N PRO A 225 -10.88 -2.48 -19.70
CA PRO A 225 -9.91 -1.85 -20.59
C PRO A 225 -9.40 -0.56 -19.96
N GLU A 226 -8.13 -0.23 -20.21
CA GLU A 226 -7.48 0.98 -19.68
C GLU A 226 -7.57 1.07 -18.14
N SER A 227 -7.45 -0.07 -17.43
CA SER A 227 -7.60 -0.21 -15.97
C SER A 227 -6.84 0.86 -15.17
N ARG A 228 -5.63 1.22 -15.64
CA ARG A 228 -4.78 2.25 -15.02
C ARG A 228 -5.46 3.60 -14.78
N PHE A 229 -6.42 4.01 -15.64
CA PHE A 229 -7.16 5.25 -15.43
C PHE A 229 -8.24 5.10 -14.35
N ILE A 230 -8.83 3.91 -14.26
CA ILE A 230 -9.78 3.56 -13.20
C ILE A 230 -9.06 3.50 -11.86
N ASP A 231 -7.91 2.82 -11.83
CA ASP A 231 -7.07 2.69 -10.63
C ASP A 231 -6.58 4.06 -10.15
N LEU A 232 -6.15 4.93 -11.07
CA LEU A 232 -5.77 6.31 -10.72
C LEU A 232 -6.94 7.10 -10.13
N ALA A 233 -8.11 7.07 -10.77
CA ALA A 233 -9.29 7.78 -10.28
C ALA A 233 -9.72 7.27 -8.90
N TYR A 234 -9.68 5.95 -8.71
CA TYR A 234 -9.99 5.29 -7.44
C TYR A 234 -8.99 5.70 -6.35
N PHE A 235 -7.70 5.66 -6.66
CA PHE A 235 -6.62 6.05 -5.75
C PHE A 235 -6.78 7.51 -5.27
N LEU A 236 -6.96 8.46 -6.21
CA LEU A 236 -7.12 9.87 -5.86
C LEU A 236 -8.34 10.11 -4.95
N ALA A 237 -9.45 9.44 -5.24
CA ALA A 237 -10.62 9.51 -4.39
C ALA A 237 -10.36 8.87 -3.01
N ALA A 238 -9.70 7.71 -2.95
CA ALA A 238 -9.39 7.02 -1.70
C ALA A 238 -8.47 7.86 -0.80
N VAL A 239 -7.43 8.49 -1.34
CA VAL A 239 -6.56 9.40 -0.58
C VAL A 239 -7.35 10.56 0.03
N SER A 240 -8.30 11.13 -0.72
CA SER A 240 -9.15 12.22 -0.21
C SER A 240 -10.14 11.78 0.88
N TRP A 241 -10.34 10.46 1.07
CA TRP A 241 -11.18 9.88 2.10
C TRP A 241 -10.40 9.17 3.22
N GLY A 242 -9.08 9.38 3.28
CA GLY A 242 -8.26 8.90 4.39
C GLY A 242 -7.50 7.61 4.11
N LEU A 243 -7.07 7.38 2.88
CA LEU A 243 -6.14 6.29 2.57
C LEU A 243 -4.73 6.66 3.02
N ASP A 244 -4.09 5.78 3.82
CA ASP A 244 -2.73 5.96 4.33
C ASP A 244 -1.69 5.14 3.57
N VAL A 245 -2.06 3.91 3.17
CA VAL A 245 -1.18 2.98 2.46
C VAL A 245 -1.88 2.43 1.22
N ALA A 246 -1.24 2.51 0.07
CA ALA A 246 -1.74 1.98 -1.19
C ALA A 246 -0.80 0.93 -1.77
N MET A 247 -1.31 -0.27 -2.00
CA MET A 247 -0.64 -1.28 -2.82
C MET A 247 -0.96 -1.00 -4.28
N ILE A 248 0.05 -0.77 -5.09
CA ILE A 248 -0.09 -0.29 -6.48
C ILE A 248 0.84 -1.02 -7.45
N ASP A 249 0.45 -1.00 -8.72
CA ASP A 249 1.32 -1.36 -9.83
C ASP A 249 2.30 -0.21 -10.15
N PRO A 250 3.63 -0.42 -9.99
CA PRO A 250 4.63 0.59 -10.29
C PRO A 250 4.73 0.93 -11.80
N GLN A 251 4.25 0.06 -12.68
CA GLN A 251 4.22 0.31 -14.13
C GLN A 251 3.18 1.38 -14.53
N THR A 252 2.44 1.89 -13.56
CA THR A 252 1.56 3.05 -13.76
C THR A 252 2.32 4.34 -13.40
N PRO A 253 3.15 4.91 -14.31
CA PRO A 253 4.01 6.08 -14.01
C PRO A 253 3.21 7.29 -13.55
N VAL A 254 1.93 7.32 -13.91
CA VAL A 254 0.96 8.35 -13.57
C VAL A 254 0.68 8.33 -12.06
N LEU A 255 0.54 7.14 -11.44
CA LEU A 255 0.30 7.02 -9.99
C LEU A 255 1.43 7.61 -9.14
N ALA A 256 2.69 7.38 -9.52
CA ALA A 256 3.83 7.92 -8.79
C ALA A 256 3.94 9.45 -8.85
N ARG A 257 3.30 10.11 -9.82
CA ARG A 257 3.30 11.56 -10.00
C ARG A 257 2.09 12.23 -9.34
N GLU A 258 0.90 11.71 -9.59
CA GLU A 258 -0.36 12.28 -9.15
C GLU A 258 -0.56 12.11 -7.63
N HIS A 259 0.01 11.07 -7.02
CA HIS A 259 -0.10 10.89 -5.57
C HIS A 259 0.51 12.06 -4.79
N ARG A 260 1.62 12.63 -5.25
CA ARG A 260 2.24 13.79 -4.57
C ARG A 260 1.40 15.05 -4.72
N ALA A 261 0.67 15.17 -5.83
CA ALA A 261 -0.25 16.28 -6.02
C ALA A 261 -1.45 16.16 -5.08
N ILE A 262 -2.04 14.96 -4.94
CA ILE A 262 -3.16 14.76 -4.03
C ILE A 262 -2.72 14.87 -2.56
N ASP A 263 -1.56 14.33 -2.18
CA ASP A 263 -1.02 14.48 -0.83
C ASP A 263 -0.80 15.96 -0.46
N PHE A 264 -0.28 16.76 -1.40
CA PHE A 264 -0.15 18.21 -1.22
C PHE A 264 -1.51 18.88 -1.02
N LEU A 265 -2.50 18.56 -1.87
CA LEU A 265 -3.84 19.12 -1.77
C LEU A 265 -4.57 18.71 -0.48
N MET A 266 -4.29 17.53 0.02
CA MET A 266 -4.84 17.01 1.29
C MET A 266 -4.05 17.46 2.53
N GLY A 267 -3.01 18.31 2.36
CA GLY A 267 -2.19 18.81 3.46
C GLY A 267 -1.15 17.83 4.02
N LYS A 268 -1.02 16.64 3.44
CA LYS A 268 -0.06 15.60 3.83
C LYS A 268 1.39 15.91 3.39
N ASP A 269 1.60 16.87 2.48
CA ASP A 269 2.91 17.35 2.02
C ASP A 269 3.04 18.87 2.29
N PRO A 270 3.33 19.31 3.54
CA PRO A 270 3.41 20.71 3.91
C PRO A 270 4.43 21.49 3.06
N TYR A 271 3.99 22.59 2.49
CA TYR A 271 4.78 23.44 1.57
C TYR A 271 5.18 22.74 0.27
N ALA A 272 4.48 21.68 -0.14
CA ALA A 272 4.75 20.91 -1.36
C ALA A 272 6.21 20.41 -1.48
N LYS A 273 6.86 20.06 -0.37
CA LYS A 273 8.28 19.69 -0.34
C LYS A 273 8.59 18.50 -1.24
N SER A 274 7.82 17.43 -1.10
CA SER A 274 8.00 16.19 -1.87
C SER A 274 7.65 16.41 -3.34
N PHE A 275 6.54 17.12 -3.60
CA PHE A 275 6.11 17.48 -4.95
C PHE A 275 7.16 18.32 -5.69
N LEU A 276 7.68 19.38 -5.05
CA LEU A 276 8.70 20.24 -5.65
C LEU A 276 10.06 19.55 -5.81
N ALA A 277 10.43 18.64 -4.91
CA ALA A 277 11.66 17.86 -5.02
C ALA A 277 11.63 17.00 -6.29
N GLN A 278 10.54 16.29 -6.54
CA GLN A 278 10.39 15.47 -7.75
C GLN A 278 10.39 16.32 -9.02
N TYR A 279 9.68 17.45 -9.02
CA TYR A 279 9.69 18.37 -10.16
C TYR A 279 11.11 18.85 -10.52
N ARG A 280 11.94 19.12 -9.52
CA ARG A 280 13.34 19.55 -9.74
C ARG A 280 14.20 18.47 -10.38
N VAL A 281 14.05 17.20 -9.94
CA VAL A 281 14.75 16.06 -10.56
C VAL A 281 14.35 15.93 -12.03
N GLN A 282 13.07 15.89 -12.33
CA GLN A 282 12.55 15.74 -13.69
C GLN A 282 12.93 16.89 -14.63
N THR A 283 13.08 18.12 -14.10
CA THR A 283 13.48 19.28 -14.90
C THR A 283 14.98 19.39 -15.07
N ALA A 284 15.78 18.83 -14.15
CA ALA A 284 17.23 18.74 -14.28
C ALA A 284 17.67 17.75 -15.38
N GLU A 285 16.89 16.69 -15.59
CA GLU A 285 17.13 15.68 -16.62
C GLU A 285 16.73 16.14 -18.04
N LYS A 286 15.92 17.18 -18.18
CA LYS A 286 15.54 17.74 -19.48
C LYS A 286 16.51 18.89 -19.83
N PRO A 287 17.19 18.86 -21.03
CA PRO A 287 17.94 20.03 -21.51
C PRO A 287 16.97 21.22 -21.48
N ARG A 288 17.39 22.32 -20.87
CA ARG A 288 16.62 23.56 -20.83
C ARG A 288 16.27 23.97 -22.27
N ALA A 289 15.06 23.69 -22.72
CA ALA A 289 14.47 24.44 -23.81
C ALA A 289 14.35 25.89 -23.30
N VAL A 290 15.09 26.79 -23.91
CA VAL A 290 14.99 28.23 -23.65
C VAL A 290 13.62 28.69 -24.18
N GLY A 291 12.62 28.59 -23.33
CA GLY A 291 11.23 28.99 -23.55
C GLY A 291 10.78 29.95 -22.44
N ARG A 292 10.18 31.04 -22.84
CA ARG A 292 9.69 32.13 -21.98
C ARG A 292 9.00 31.62 -20.71
N PRO A 293 9.17 32.31 -19.55
CA PRO A 293 8.39 32.03 -18.38
C PRO A 293 6.90 32.22 -18.69
N PRO A 294 6.02 31.36 -18.11
CA PRO A 294 4.58 31.57 -18.23
C PRO A 294 4.25 32.94 -17.67
N SER A 295 3.46 33.70 -18.43
CA SER A 295 2.98 35.02 -18.02
C SER A 295 2.27 34.88 -16.68
N ALA A 296 2.68 35.67 -15.68
CA ALA A 296 2.02 35.75 -14.40
C ALA A 296 0.52 36.04 -14.61
N TYR A 297 -0.33 35.22 -14.02
CA TYR A 297 -1.74 35.53 -13.89
C TYR A 297 -1.85 36.85 -13.12
N ARG A 298 -2.29 37.91 -13.78
CA ARG A 298 -2.79 39.12 -13.10
C ARG A 298 -4.18 38.75 -12.55
N VAL A 299 -4.28 38.70 -11.25
CA VAL A 299 -5.57 38.77 -10.58
C VAL A 299 -5.95 40.24 -10.60
N GLU A 300 -6.97 40.62 -11.35
CA GLU A 300 -7.69 41.88 -11.24
C GLU A 300 -8.71 41.79 -10.09
#